data_a74dca6a14c7c39b394b5059c13fa638
#
_entry.id   a74dca6a14c7c39b394b5059c13fa638
#
_cell.length_a   1.000
_cell.length_b   1.000
_cell.length_c   1.000
_cell.angle_alpha   90.00
_cell.angle_beta   90.00
_cell.angle_gamma   90.00
#
_symmetry.space_group_name_H-M   'P 1'
#
loop_
_entity.id
_entity.type
_entity.pdbx_description
1 polymer ?
#
loop_
_entity_poly.entity_id
_entity_poly.type
_entity_poly.pdbx_seq_one_letter_code
_entity_poly.pdbx_strand_id
1 'polypeptide(L)'
;MIVTIHQPLHFPYMGFFQKMESADLFILLDDVQFSKNDKNAFYNRNKFKNSSGKDEWFTVPVERRANKKLIKDVLISEDFGWRKKLARQMKQNFGNEFLDIYEGNKIVDVNIRSIEYCMNKLNIKKEIIK
;
A
#
# COMPACT_ATOMS: atom_id res chain seq x y z
N MET A 1 -26.56 3.10 9.42
CA MET A 1 -25.24 2.47 9.23
C MET A 1 -24.55 3.12 8.04
N ILE A 2 -23.30 3.55 8.22
CA ILE A 2 -22.47 4.10 7.15
C ILE A 2 -21.48 3.02 6.71
N VAL A 3 -21.52 2.67 5.42
CA VAL A 3 -20.60 1.71 4.80
C VAL A 3 -19.73 2.46 3.80
N THR A 4 -18.43 2.29 3.88
CA THR A 4 -17.50 2.84 2.91
C THR A 4 -16.68 1.73 2.26
N ILE A 5 -16.33 1.94 1.00
CA ILE A 5 -15.61 0.98 0.18
C ILE A 5 -14.44 1.69 -0.47
N HIS A 6 -13.28 1.04 -0.50
CA HIS A 6 -12.10 1.56 -1.18
C HIS A 6 -11.19 0.42 -1.65
N GLN A 7 -10.43 0.67 -2.73
CA GLN A 7 -9.40 -0.26 -3.16
C GLN A 7 -8.21 -0.24 -2.16
N PRO A 8 -7.49 -1.36 -2.02
CA PRO A 8 -6.29 -1.39 -1.18
C PRO A 8 -5.13 -0.64 -1.83
N LEU A 9 -4.81 0.53 -1.29
CA LEU A 9 -3.71 1.37 -1.74
C LEU A 9 -2.45 1.09 -0.93
N HIS A 10 -1.30 1.47 -1.47
CA HIS A 10 -0.02 1.36 -0.80
C HIS A 10 0.26 2.64 0.01
N PHE A 11 0.32 2.53 1.33
CA PHE A 11 0.42 3.66 2.26
C PHE A 11 -0.57 4.76 1.90
N PRO A 12 -1.87 4.55 2.11
CA PRO A 12 -2.90 5.47 1.62
C PRO A 12 -2.79 6.88 2.20
N TYR A 13 -3.31 7.84 1.46
CA TYR A 13 -3.41 9.24 1.90
C TYR A 13 -4.34 9.39 3.11
N MET A 14 -4.23 10.52 3.81
CA MET A 14 -4.97 10.73 5.06
C MET A 14 -6.48 10.65 4.91
N GLY A 15 -7.04 11.12 3.79
CA GLY A 15 -8.47 11.03 3.52
C GLY A 15 -9.03 9.61 3.48
N PHE A 16 -8.19 8.64 3.09
CA PHE A 16 -8.55 7.22 3.16
C PHE A 16 -8.89 6.80 4.60
N PHE A 17 -8.06 7.20 5.55
CA PHE A 17 -8.26 6.86 6.97
C PHE A 17 -9.38 7.66 7.61
N GLN A 18 -9.58 8.90 7.20
CA GLN A 18 -10.75 9.70 7.62
C GLN A 18 -12.06 9.05 7.18
N LYS A 19 -12.10 8.57 5.95
CA LYS A 19 -13.24 7.82 5.40
C LYS A 19 -13.47 6.52 6.16
N MET A 20 -12.41 5.80 6.49
CA MET A 20 -12.48 4.57 7.29
C MET A 20 -13.06 4.86 8.69
N GLU A 21 -12.56 5.88 9.34
CA GLU A 21 -12.98 6.22 10.70
C GLU A 21 -14.43 6.69 10.78
N SER A 22 -14.91 7.38 9.78
CA SER A 22 -16.30 7.87 9.71
C SER A 22 -17.32 6.77 9.41
N ALA A 23 -16.89 5.58 9.01
CA ALA A 23 -17.77 4.48 8.65
C ALA A 23 -18.03 3.55 9.83
N ASP A 24 -19.20 2.93 9.84
CA ASP A 24 -19.50 1.81 10.74
C ASP A 24 -18.84 0.53 10.20
N LEU A 25 -18.80 0.40 8.88
CA LEU A 25 -18.21 -0.74 8.19
C LEU A 25 -17.31 -0.26 7.06
N PHE A 26 -16.08 -0.77 7.03
CA PHE A 26 -15.12 -0.46 5.98
C PHE A 26 -14.78 -1.71 5.17
N ILE A 27 -14.96 -1.63 3.85
CA ILE A 27 -14.72 -2.74 2.94
C ILE A 27 -13.55 -2.40 2.03
N LEU A 28 -12.54 -3.28 2.00
CA LEU A 28 -11.48 -3.23 1.00
C LEU A 28 -11.89 -4.05 -0.22
N LEU A 29 -12.01 -3.37 -1.32
CA LEU A 29 -12.41 -3.95 -2.59
C LEU A 29 -11.17 -4.40 -3.37
N ASP A 30 -10.79 -5.65 -3.21
CA ASP A 30 -9.58 -6.22 -3.82
C ASP A 30 -9.84 -6.98 -5.11
N ASP A 31 -11.09 -7.09 -5.53
CA ASP A 31 -11.51 -7.76 -6.77
C ASP A 31 -11.73 -6.78 -7.92
N VAL A 32 -11.09 -5.62 -7.88
CA VAL A 32 -11.07 -4.65 -8.97
C VAL A 32 -9.78 -4.77 -9.77
N GLN A 33 -9.83 -4.31 -11.00
CA GLN A 33 -8.69 -4.40 -11.91
C GLN A 33 -7.53 -3.51 -11.45
N PHE A 34 -6.32 -4.06 -11.44
CA PHE A 34 -5.10 -3.30 -11.21
C PHE A 34 -4.82 -2.39 -12.41
N SER A 35 -4.47 -1.12 -12.15
CA SER A 35 -4.10 -0.16 -13.17
C SER A 35 -2.69 0.35 -12.93
N LYS A 36 -1.74 -0.13 -13.74
CA LYS A 36 -0.33 0.28 -13.67
C LYS A 36 -0.09 1.68 -14.24
N ASN A 37 -0.91 2.06 -15.22
CA ASN A 37 -0.74 3.31 -15.97
C ASN A 37 -1.54 4.48 -15.39
N ASP A 38 -2.34 4.26 -14.38
CA ASP A 38 -3.08 5.33 -13.73
C ASP A 38 -2.14 6.10 -12.79
N LYS A 39 -1.86 7.34 -13.14
CA LYS A 39 -0.97 8.22 -12.36
C LYS A 39 -1.51 8.54 -10.96
N ASN A 40 -2.81 8.41 -10.77
CA ASN A 40 -3.48 8.67 -9.50
C ASN A 40 -3.74 7.42 -8.67
N ALA A 41 -3.42 6.26 -9.21
CA ALA A 41 -3.58 4.97 -8.51
C ALA A 41 -2.29 4.59 -7.81
N PHE A 42 -2.27 4.68 -6.50
CA PHE A 42 -1.11 4.33 -5.68
C PHE A 42 -1.22 2.88 -5.18
N TYR A 43 -1.37 1.93 -6.11
CA TYR A 43 -1.52 0.51 -5.77
C TYR A 43 -0.21 -0.15 -5.36
N ASN A 44 0.91 0.28 -5.95
CA ASN A 44 2.22 -0.34 -5.68
C ASN A 44 3.32 0.67 -5.45
N ARG A 45 2.98 1.93 -5.25
CA ARG A 45 3.96 2.99 -5.03
C ARG A 45 3.37 4.14 -4.24
N ASN A 46 4.24 4.89 -3.60
CA ASN A 46 3.91 6.17 -2.99
C ASN A 46 5.17 7.02 -2.90
N LYS A 47 5.02 8.26 -2.48
CA LYS A 47 6.14 9.17 -2.28
C LYS A 47 6.16 9.70 -0.85
N PHE A 48 7.34 10.07 -0.40
CA PHE A 48 7.54 10.66 0.91
C PHE A 48 8.57 11.77 0.84
N LYS A 49 8.60 12.64 1.85
CA LYS A 49 9.67 13.61 2.03
C LYS A 49 10.87 12.91 2.65
N ASN A 50 12.01 12.94 1.97
CA ASN A 50 13.24 12.37 2.51
C ASN A 50 13.90 13.32 3.53
N SER A 51 15.02 12.90 4.10
CA SER A 51 15.77 13.69 5.09
C SER A 51 16.26 15.04 4.56
N SER A 52 16.36 15.19 3.24
CA SER A 52 16.73 16.46 2.58
C SER A 52 15.53 17.34 2.24
N GLY A 53 14.32 16.94 2.60
CA GLY A 53 13.09 17.67 2.31
C GLY A 53 12.58 17.53 0.87
N LYS A 54 13.15 16.62 0.09
CA LYS A 54 12.74 16.36 -1.30
C LYS A 54 11.79 15.18 -1.38
N ASP A 55 10.91 15.19 -2.39
CA ASP A 55 10.03 14.06 -2.67
C ASP A 55 10.84 12.89 -3.22
N GLU A 56 10.61 11.72 -2.66
CA GLU A 56 11.25 10.48 -3.07
C GLU A 56 10.19 9.41 -3.26
N TRP A 57 10.23 8.71 -4.40
CA TRP A 57 9.31 7.62 -4.71
C TRP A 57 9.82 6.30 -4.17
N PHE A 58 8.92 5.51 -3.64
CA PHE A 58 9.18 4.11 -3.33
C PHE A 58 8.14 3.26 -4.04
N THR A 59 8.62 2.23 -4.72
CA THR A 59 7.81 1.39 -5.59
C THR A 59 8.07 -0.08 -5.32
N VAL A 60 7.00 -0.85 -5.20
CA VAL A 60 7.06 -2.31 -5.21
C VAL A 60 6.81 -2.75 -6.66
N PRO A 61 7.78 -3.34 -7.35
CA PRO A 61 7.58 -3.75 -8.73
C PRO A 61 6.60 -4.92 -8.81
N VAL A 62 5.74 -4.88 -9.81
CA VAL A 62 4.75 -5.93 -10.05
C VAL A 62 5.02 -6.62 -11.37
N GLU A 63 4.42 -7.80 -11.56
CA GLU A 63 4.54 -8.59 -12.78
C GLU A 63 4.13 -7.79 -14.03
N ARG A 64 4.64 -8.18 -15.18
CA ARG A 64 4.38 -7.47 -16.45
C ARG A 64 2.91 -7.45 -16.85
N ARG A 65 2.16 -8.49 -16.51
CA ARG A 65 0.75 -8.64 -16.86
C ARG A 65 -0.23 -8.12 -15.80
N ALA A 66 0.27 -7.33 -14.85
CA ALA A 66 -0.54 -6.84 -13.74
C ALA A 66 -1.80 -6.10 -14.19
N ASN A 67 -1.75 -5.31 -15.25
CA ASN A 67 -2.89 -4.54 -15.77
C ASN A 67 -4.07 -5.39 -16.24
N LYS A 68 -3.89 -6.70 -16.40
CA LYS A 68 -4.94 -7.62 -16.84
C LYS A 68 -5.51 -8.44 -15.69
N LYS A 69 -5.09 -8.13 -14.47
CA LYS A 69 -5.44 -8.91 -13.27
C LYS A 69 -6.21 -8.08 -12.26
N LEU A 70 -6.95 -8.77 -11.42
CA LEU A 70 -7.53 -8.16 -10.22
C LEU A 70 -6.41 -7.88 -9.20
N ILE A 71 -6.57 -6.84 -8.40
CA ILE A 71 -5.55 -6.43 -7.41
C ILE A 71 -5.15 -7.61 -6.52
N LYS A 72 -6.13 -8.41 -6.08
CA LYS A 72 -5.88 -9.58 -5.22
C LYS A 72 -4.99 -10.65 -5.86
N ASP A 73 -4.87 -10.66 -7.18
CA ASP A 73 -4.11 -11.68 -7.92
C ASP A 73 -2.76 -11.19 -8.44
N VAL A 74 -2.45 -9.90 -8.29
CA VAL A 74 -1.22 -9.31 -8.82
C VAL A 74 -0.02 -9.79 -7.99
N LEU A 75 0.95 -10.39 -8.68
CA LEU A 75 2.19 -10.86 -8.09
C LEU A 75 3.26 -9.78 -8.10
N ILE A 76 4.07 -9.76 -7.05
CA ILE A 76 5.24 -8.90 -6.96
C ILE A 76 6.35 -9.51 -7.83
N SER A 77 7.03 -8.65 -8.59
CA SER A 77 8.22 -9.06 -9.34
C SER A 77 9.42 -9.17 -8.40
N GLU A 78 10.25 -10.19 -8.59
CA GLU A 78 11.50 -10.36 -7.83
C GLU A 78 12.72 -9.84 -8.62
N ASP A 79 12.50 -9.17 -9.73
CA ASP A 79 13.56 -8.64 -10.59
C ASP A 79 14.31 -7.48 -9.92
N PHE A 80 15.57 -7.30 -10.31
CA PHE A 80 16.39 -6.12 -9.98
C PHE A 80 16.75 -5.90 -8.51
N GLY A 81 16.55 -6.90 -7.64
CA GLY A 81 16.91 -6.80 -6.22
C GLY A 81 16.21 -5.66 -5.47
N TRP A 82 14.99 -5.37 -5.86
CA TRP A 82 14.24 -4.23 -5.33
C TRP A 82 14.04 -4.29 -3.81
N ARG A 83 13.97 -5.49 -3.22
CA ARG A 83 13.75 -5.65 -1.78
C ARG A 83 14.91 -5.07 -0.98
N LYS A 84 16.15 -5.32 -1.40
CA LYS A 84 17.34 -4.75 -0.77
C LYS A 84 17.39 -3.24 -0.93
N LYS A 85 17.07 -2.76 -2.12
CA LYS A 85 17.04 -1.32 -2.42
C LYS A 85 16.00 -0.60 -1.57
N LEU A 86 14.79 -1.15 -1.50
CA LEU A 86 13.70 -0.58 -0.71
C LEU A 86 14.01 -0.63 0.80
N ALA A 87 14.55 -1.73 1.28
CA ALA A 87 14.94 -1.86 2.69
C ALA A 87 15.99 -0.82 3.07
N ARG A 88 16.96 -0.57 2.20
CA ARG A 88 17.97 0.47 2.42
C ARG A 88 17.35 1.86 2.46
N GLN A 89 16.45 2.14 1.51
CA GLN A 89 15.72 3.41 1.41
C GLN A 89 14.88 3.67 2.66
N MET A 90 14.14 2.66 3.12
CA MET A 90 13.30 2.76 4.30
C MET A 90 14.13 2.91 5.58
N LYS A 91 15.19 2.12 5.72
CA LYS A 91 16.08 2.19 6.87
C LYS A 91 16.73 3.58 6.99
N GLN A 92 17.15 4.15 5.87
CA GLN A 92 17.79 5.47 5.85
C GLN A 92 16.85 6.58 6.30
N ASN A 93 15.57 6.49 6.00
CA ASN A 93 14.60 7.55 6.25
C ASN A 93 13.69 7.29 7.47
N PHE A 94 13.41 6.03 7.82
CA PHE A 94 12.42 5.67 8.84
C PHE A 94 12.90 4.58 9.82
N GLY A 95 14.13 4.10 9.69
CA GLY A 95 14.62 2.99 10.51
C GLY A 95 14.07 1.64 10.03
N ASN A 96 13.89 0.69 10.97
CA ASN A 96 13.55 -0.68 10.64
C ASN A 96 12.03 -0.99 10.69
N GLU A 97 11.19 0.00 10.95
CA GLU A 97 9.76 -0.21 11.23
C GLU A 97 8.98 -0.82 10.07
N PHE A 98 9.43 -0.59 8.83
CA PHE A 98 8.68 -0.98 7.63
C PHE A 98 9.12 -2.31 7.01
N LEU A 99 10.14 -2.98 7.55
CA LEU A 99 10.73 -4.13 6.89
C LEU A 99 9.75 -5.29 6.72
N ASP A 100 8.92 -5.56 7.73
CA ASP A 100 7.98 -6.68 7.71
C ASP A 100 6.81 -6.46 6.74
N ILE A 101 6.54 -5.21 6.36
CA ILE A 101 5.46 -4.87 5.44
C ILE A 101 5.70 -5.49 4.07
N TYR A 102 6.97 -5.52 3.64
CA TYR A 102 7.36 -5.89 2.28
C TYR A 102 7.66 -7.38 2.08
N GLU A 103 7.17 -8.22 2.95
CA GLU A 103 7.29 -9.67 2.81
C GLU A 103 6.18 -10.24 1.93
N GLY A 104 6.42 -11.45 1.39
CA GLY A 104 5.45 -12.16 0.58
C GLY A 104 5.53 -11.83 -0.91
N ASN A 105 4.57 -12.34 -1.68
CA ASN A 105 4.60 -12.29 -3.14
C ASN A 105 3.38 -11.60 -3.79
N LYS A 106 2.42 -11.14 -3.00
CA LYS A 106 1.23 -10.45 -3.52
C LYS A 106 1.18 -9.01 -3.08
N ILE A 107 0.92 -8.11 -4.03
CA ILE A 107 0.87 -6.68 -3.74
C ILE A 107 -0.28 -6.34 -2.77
N VAL A 108 -1.40 -7.06 -2.83
CA VAL A 108 -2.53 -6.82 -1.91
C VAL A 108 -2.14 -7.05 -0.46
N ASP A 109 -1.32 -8.06 -0.18
CA ASP A 109 -0.89 -8.36 1.19
C ASP A 109 0.03 -7.27 1.75
N VAL A 110 0.94 -6.77 0.91
CA VAL A 110 1.80 -5.64 1.26
C VAL A 110 0.97 -4.38 1.54
N ASN A 111 -0.01 -4.10 0.69
CA ASN A 111 -0.89 -2.95 0.86
C ASN A 111 -1.72 -3.03 2.14
N ILE A 112 -2.27 -4.21 2.44
CA ILE A 112 -3.02 -4.41 3.69
C ILE A 112 -2.14 -4.19 4.90
N ARG A 113 -0.90 -4.69 4.90
CA ARG A 113 0.04 -4.45 6.00
C ARG A 113 0.37 -2.97 6.16
N SER A 114 0.53 -2.23 5.04
CA SER A 114 0.76 -0.78 5.09
C SER A 114 -0.44 -0.04 5.70
N ILE A 115 -1.65 -0.47 5.35
CA ILE A 115 -2.89 0.08 5.91
C ILE A 115 -2.97 -0.19 7.42
N GLU A 116 -2.74 -1.43 7.83
CA GLU A 116 -2.77 -1.84 9.23
C GLU A 116 -1.71 -1.09 10.06
N TYR A 117 -0.52 -0.90 9.50
CA TYR A 117 0.53 -0.10 10.13
C TYR A 117 0.05 1.33 10.39
N CYS A 118 -0.54 1.97 9.39
CA CYS A 118 -1.07 3.32 9.54
C CYS A 118 -2.23 3.39 10.53
N MET A 119 -3.13 2.42 10.49
CA MET A 119 -4.23 2.33 11.47
C MET A 119 -3.69 2.28 12.90
N ASN A 120 -2.67 1.46 13.12
CA ASN A 120 -2.04 1.34 14.43
C ASN A 120 -1.43 2.66 14.89
N LYS A 121 -0.71 3.35 14.00
CA LYS A 121 -0.11 4.66 14.32
C LYS A 121 -1.15 5.76 14.54
N LEU A 122 -2.27 5.71 13.86
CA LEU A 122 -3.37 6.65 14.00
C LEU A 122 -4.38 6.26 15.09
N ASN A 123 -4.13 5.13 15.75
CA ASN A 123 -5.02 4.58 16.80
C ASN A 123 -6.44 4.32 16.29
N ILE A 124 -6.56 3.85 15.07
CA ILE A 124 -7.84 3.47 14.45
C ILE A 124 -8.06 1.97 14.69
N LYS A 125 -9.17 1.64 15.35
CA LYS A 125 -9.58 0.26 15.62
C LYS A 125 -10.86 -0.02 14.83
N LYS A 126 -10.69 -0.49 13.61
CA LYS A 126 -11.78 -0.78 12.69
C LYS A 126 -11.58 -2.16 12.06
N GLU A 127 -12.63 -2.97 12.01
CA GLU A 127 -12.58 -4.22 11.27
C GLU A 127 -12.56 -3.92 9.77
N ILE A 128 -11.65 -4.58 9.06
CA ILE A 128 -11.56 -4.49 7.60
C ILE A 128 -12.16 -5.76 7.01
N ILE A 129 -13.17 -5.60 6.18
CA ILE A 129 -13.79 -6.68 5.43
C ILE A 129 -13.23 -6.67 4.00
N LYS A 130 -12.88 -7.83 3.53
CA LYS A 130 -12.29 -8.02 2.19
C LYS A 130 -13.25 -8.74 1.25
#